data_e5603faf0507f5ca1e45d765c288e178
#
_entry.id   e5603faf0507f5ca1e45d765c288e178
#
_cell.length_a   1.000
_cell.length_b   1.000
_cell.length_c   1.000
_cell.angle_alpha   90.00
_cell.angle_beta   90.00
_cell.angle_gamma   90.00
#
_symmetry.space_group_name_H-M   'P 1'
#
loop_
_entity.id
_entity.type
_entity.pdbx_description
1 polymer ?
#
loop_
_entity_poly.entity_id
_entity_poly.type
_entity_poly.pdbx_seq_one_letter_code
_entity_poly.pdbx_strand_id
1 'polypeptide(L)'
;MADYKAPLRDMRFVLNEVFEVSRLWAQLPALAEVVDAETAAAILEEAGKVTAGTIAPLNRPGDEEGCQWNAGAVSTPAGFPEAYRTYAEGGWVGVGGDPTYGGMGMPKVISAQVEELVNSANLSFGLYPMLTAGACLALNAHASDELKDKYLPNMYAGIWAGSMCLTEPHAGTDLGIIRTRAEPQADGSYKISGTKIFITGGEHDLTENIIHLVLAKLPDAPAGPKGISLFLVPKVLVNADGSLGEKNSLGCGSIEHKMGIKASATCVMNFDGATGWLVGEVNKGLAAMFTMMNYERLGVGIQGLATGERSYQSAIEYARERIQSRAPTGPVAKDKAADPIIVHPDVRRMLLTMKALNEGGRAFSSYVAMQLDTAKYSEDAVTRKRAEELVALLTPVAKAFLTDMGLETTIHGQQIFGGHGFIREWGQEQLVRDCRITQIYEGTNGIQALDLVGRKVIGSGGAFSRHFTDEIKAFVASADEALGEFSKPLAAAVENLEELTAWLLDRAKGNPNEIGAASVEYLHVFGYTAYAYMWALMARTALAKQGEDDFYASKLGTARFYFARXXXXXXXXXXXXXXXXXXXXXXXXSTSPACCRASIP
;
A
#
# COMPACT_ATOMS: atom_id res chain seq x y z
N MET A 1 19.15 11.96 11.39
CA MET A 1 17.72 11.58 11.45
C MET A 1 17.49 10.69 12.66
N ALA A 2 16.31 10.84 13.29
CA ALA A 2 16.00 10.04 14.48
C ALA A 2 15.98 8.55 14.16
N ASP A 3 16.29 7.73 15.17
CA ASP A 3 16.13 6.28 15.03
C ASP A 3 14.66 5.92 14.87
N TYR A 4 14.38 4.98 14.00
CA TYR A 4 13.02 4.51 13.81
C TYR A 4 12.52 3.77 15.04
N LYS A 5 11.28 4.07 15.44
CA LYS A 5 10.63 3.36 16.53
C LYS A 5 9.27 2.85 16.05
N ALA A 6 9.01 1.59 16.30
CA ALA A 6 7.71 1.02 15.95
C ALA A 6 6.60 1.74 16.73
N PRO A 7 5.55 2.24 16.07
CA PRO A 7 4.49 2.96 16.77
C PRO A 7 3.50 1.99 17.40
N LEU A 8 3.99 1.16 18.30
CA LEU A 8 3.21 0.06 18.88
C LEU A 8 2.05 0.54 19.73
N ARG A 9 2.23 1.66 20.46
CA ARG A 9 1.13 2.16 21.27
C ARG A 9 -0.08 2.54 20.43
N ASP A 10 0.18 3.21 19.28
CA ASP A 10 -0.92 3.57 18.40
C ASP A 10 -1.51 2.34 17.72
N MET A 11 -0.68 1.40 17.33
CA MET A 11 -1.19 0.16 16.73
C MET A 11 -2.10 -0.58 17.70
N ARG A 12 -1.70 -0.68 18.99
CA ARG A 12 -2.55 -1.30 19.99
C ARG A 12 -3.86 -0.55 20.16
N PHE A 13 -3.78 0.78 20.17
CA PHE A 13 -4.99 1.60 20.29
C PHE A 13 -5.98 1.27 19.17
N VAL A 14 -5.49 1.29 17.94
CA VAL A 14 -6.35 1.04 16.77
C VAL A 14 -6.92 -0.39 16.83
N LEU A 15 -6.06 -1.38 17.02
CA LEU A 15 -6.49 -2.78 16.92
C LEU A 15 -7.32 -3.22 18.11
N ASN A 16 -6.88 -2.88 19.32
CA ASN A 16 -7.52 -3.44 20.51
C ASN A 16 -8.63 -2.56 21.06
N GLU A 17 -8.47 -1.23 20.98
CA GLU A 17 -9.41 -0.33 21.63
C GLU A 17 -10.46 0.22 20.67
N VAL A 18 -10.05 0.60 19.46
CA VAL A 18 -10.99 1.15 18.50
C VAL A 18 -11.77 0.03 17.79
N PHE A 19 -11.07 -0.91 17.18
CA PHE A 19 -11.71 -1.93 16.37
C PHE A 19 -11.96 -3.24 17.11
N GLU A 20 -11.32 -3.46 18.25
CA GLU A 20 -11.51 -4.68 19.04
C GLU A 20 -11.40 -5.92 18.15
N VAL A 21 -10.26 -6.02 17.46
CA VAL A 21 -10.09 -7.05 16.42
C VAL A 21 -10.20 -8.48 16.97
N SER A 22 -9.90 -8.68 18.26
CA SER A 22 -10.03 -10.02 18.83
C SER A 22 -11.48 -10.50 18.84
N ARG A 23 -12.45 -9.59 18.94
CA ARG A 23 -13.86 -9.96 18.79
C ARG A 23 -14.15 -10.45 17.38
N LEU A 24 -13.59 -9.76 16.37
CA LEU A 24 -13.76 -10.20 14.98
C LEU A 24 -13.17 -11.60 14.81
N TRP A 25 -11.96 -11.81 15.29
CA TRP A 25 -11.31 -13.11 15.13
C TRP A 25 -12.11 -14.23 15.78
N ALA A 26 -12.70 -13.96 16.94
CA ALA A 26 -13.50 -14.96 17.63
C ALA A 26 -14.72 -15.39 16.82
N GLN A 27 -15.21 -14.53 15.93
CA GLN A 27 -16.35 -14.82 15.08
C GLN A 27 -15.97 -15.50 13.76
N LEU A 28 -14.68 -15.67 13.51
CA LEU A 28 -14.18 -16.27 12.28
C LEU A 28 -13.51 -17.59 12.64
N PRO A 29 -14.19 -18.74 12.44
CA PRO A 29 -13.69 -20.01 12.99
C PRO A 29 -12.27 -20.35 12.61
N ALA A 30 -11.85 -20.03 11.38
CA ALA A 30 -10.49 -20.33 10.96
C ALA A 30 -9.45 -19.53 11.73
N LEU A 31 -9.80 -18.38 12.28
CA LEU A 31 -8.87 -17.54 13.03
C LEU A 31 -8.99 -17.71 14.53
N ALA A 32 -10.15 -18.12 15.01
CA ALA A 32 -10.43 -18.15 16.46
C ALA A 32 -9.42 -19.02 17.22
N GLU A 33 -8.92 -20.08 16.60
CA GLU A 33 -7.96 -20.98 17.23
C GLU A 33 -6.51 -20.60 16.96
N VAL A 34 -6.28 -19.60 16.12
CA VAL A 34 -4.92 -19.28 15.64
C VAL A 34 -4.38 -18.02 16.32
N VAL A 35 -5.21 -17.02 16.53
CA VAL A 35 -4.73 -15.72 16.97
C VAL A 35 -5.67 -15.14 18.03
N ASP A 36 -5.07 -14.46 19.01
CA ASP A 36 -5.78 -13.67 20.01
C ASP A 36 -4.99 -12.39 20.24
N ALA A 37 -5.52 -11.53 21.10
CA ALA A 37 -4.89 -10.22 21.33
C ALA A 37 -3.48 -10.36 21.89
N GLU A 38 -3.26 -11.32 22.76
CA GLU A 38 -1.95 -11.53 23.38
C GLU A 38 -0.92 -11.99 22.34
N THR A 39 -1.29 -12.96 21.52
CA THR A 39 -0.42 -13.45 20.46
C THR A 39 -0.09 -12.32 19.47
N ALA A 40 -1.10 -11.54 19.09
CA ALA A 40 -0.91 -10.44 18.15
C ALA A 40 0.05 -9.40 18.73
N ALA A 41 -0.11 -9.06 20.00
CA ALA A 41 0.77 -8.08 20.64
C ALA A 41 2.21 -8.56 20.65
N ALA A 42 2.43 -9.85 20.94
CA ALA A 42 3.78 -10.42 20.96
C ALA A 42 4.40 -10.39 19.56
N ILE A 43 3.61 -10.72 18.55
CA ILE A 43 4.11 -10.71 17.17
C ILE A 43 4.53 -9.29 16.77
N LEU A 44 3.69 -8.30 17.06
CA LEU A 44 4.01 -6.92 16.70
C LEU A 44 5.22 -6.38 17.46
N GLU A 45 5.37 -6.77 18.71
CA GLU A 45 6.54 -6.35 19.48
C GLU A 45 7.82 -6.92 18.84
N GLU A 46 7.82 -8.20 18.47
CA GLU A 46 8.98 -8.80 17.84
C GLU A 46 9.25 -8.19 16.46
N ALA A 47 8.19 -7.93 15.68
CA ALA A 47 8.35 -7.27 14.39
C ALA A 47 8.95 -5.88 14.57
N GLY A 48 8.53 -5.16 15.61
CA GLY A 48 9.10 -3.86 15.90
C GLY A 48 10.58 -3.92 16.19
N LYS A 49 11.02 -4.95 16.90
CA LYS A 49 12.43 -5.11 17.21
C LYS A 49 13.27 -5.38 15.97
N VAL A 50 12.82 -6.29 15.11
CA VAL A 50 13.61 -6.63 13.92
C VAL A 50 13.63 -5.48 12.92
N THR A 51 12.52 -4.78 12.77
CA THR A 51 12.50 -3.68 11.80
C THR A 51 13.32 -2.49 12.28
N ALA A 52 13.22 -2.13 13.55
CA ALA A 52 13.97 -1.00 14.07
C ALA A 52 15.45 -1.32 14.25
N GLY A 53 15.78 -2.55 14.66
CA GLY A 53 17.16 -2.89 15.01
C GLY A 53 18.00 -3.42 13.86
N THR A 54 17.38 -4.15 12.93
CA THR A 54 18.12 -4.82 11.85
C THR A 54 17.92 -4.15 10.50
N ILE A 55 16.70 -3.70 10.21
CA ILE A 55 16.34 -3.23 8.86
C ILE A 55 16.51 -1.72 8.73
N ALA A 56 16.05 -0.96 9.71
CA ALA A 56 16.12 0.52 9.63
C ALA A 56 17.55 1.05 9.47
N PRO A 57 18.56 0.49 10.18
CA PRO A 57 19.92 1.04 10.02
C PRO A 57 20.46 0.94 8.60
N LEU A 58 19.91 0.08 7.76
CA LEU A 58 20.37 -0.07 6.38
C LEU A 58 19.71 0.91 5.41
N ASN A 59 18.74 1.70 5.87
CA ASN A 59 17.94 2.49 4.95
C ASN A 59 18.76 3.53 4.20
N ARG A 60 19.43 4.43 4.94
CA ARG A 60 20.21 5.48 4.27
C ARG A 60 21.47 4.93 3.60
N PRO A 61 22.27 4.07 4.24
CA PRO A 61 23.43 3.52 3.52
C PRO A 61 23.05 2.76 2.27
N GLY A 62 21.92 2.03 2.30
CA GLY A 62 21.46 1.29 1.12
C GLY A 62 21.08 2.23 -0.02
N ASP A 63 20.44 3.34 0.30
CA ASP A 63 20.10 4.33 -0.71
C ASP A 63 21.36 4.92 -1.35
N GLU A 64 22.38 5.20 -0.55
CA GLU A 64 23.62 5.75 -1.06
C GLU A 64 24.37 4.76 -1.95
N GLU A 65 24.41 3.51 -1.55
CA GLU A 65 25.13 2.49 -2.31
C GLU A 65 24.37 2.01 -3.54
N GLY A 66 23.06 1.77 -3.40
CA GLY A 66 22.25 1.25 -4.48
C GLY A 66 22.59 -0.20 -4.83
N CYS A 67 21.87 -0.73 -5.82
CA CYS A 67 22.15 -2.06 -6.36
C CYS A 67 23.16 -1.96 -7.49
N GLN A 68 23.92 -3.04 -7.70
CA GLN A 68 24.91 -3.12 -8.76
C GLN A 68 24.59 -4.29 -9.69
N TRP A 69 24.64 -4.02 -11.00
CA TRP A 69 24.44 -5.06 -12.02
C TRP A 69 25.79 -5.36 -12.66
N ASN A 70 26.11 -6.63 -12.78
CA ASN A 70 27.37 -7.04 -13.42
C ASN A 70 27.15 -8.37 -14.12
N ALA A 71 27.10 -8.32 -15.47
CA ALA A 71 27.00 -9.53 -16.29
C ALA A 71 25.81 -10.41 -15.88
N GLY A 72 24.67 -9.78 -15.60
CA GLY A 72 23.45 -10.50 -15.27
C GLY A 72 23.22 -10.73 -13.79
N ALA A 73 24.23 -10.58 -12.98
CA ALA A 73 24.10 -10.72 -11.53
C ALA A 73 23.79 -9.36 -10.91
N VAL A 74 22.98 -9.37 -9.87
CA VAL A 74 22.65 -8.14 -9.14
C VAL A 74 23.03 -8.32 -7.68
N SER A 75 23.83 -7.38 -7.15
CA SER A 75 24.14 -7.35 -5.74
C SER A 75 23.38 -6.21 -5.08
N THR A 76 22.76 -6.50 -3.95
CA THR A 76 22.10 -5.50 -3.14
C THR A 76 23.12 -4.82 -2.23
N PRO A 77 22.77 -3.70 -1.59
CA PRO A 77 23.76 -3.01 -0.75
C PRO A 77 24.25 -3.86 0.42
N ALA A 78 25.42 -3.47 0.92
CA ALA A 78 26.05 -4.18 2.06
C ALA A 78 25.06 -4.30 3.21
N GLY A 79 24.99 -5.49 3.79
CA GLY A 79 24.12 -5.78 4.91
C GLY A 79 22.74 -6.29 4.53
N PHE A 80 22.29 -6.05 3.29
CA PHE A 80 20.95 -6.48 2.88
C PHE A 80 20.80 -8.00 2.90
N PRO A 81 21.72 -8.78 2.34
CA PRO A 81 21.52 -10.24 2.39
C PRO A 81 21.44 -10.79 3.81
N GLU A 82 22.27 -10.29 4.71
CA GLU A 82 22.26 -10.73 6.11
C GLU A 82 20.97 -10.36 6.81
N ALA A 83 20.51 -9.10 6.59
CA ALA A 83 19.27 -8.64 7.19
C ALA A 83 18.08 -9.43 6.64
N TYR A 84 18.10 -9.73 5.35
CA TYR A 84 17.01 -10.50 4.77
C TYR A 84 16.96 -11.91 5.36
N ARG A 85 18.12 -12.52 5.56
CA ARG A 85 18.18 -13.85 6.19
C ARG A 85 17.60 -13.80 7.60
N THR A 86 17.96 -12.77 8.37
CA THR A 86 17.41 -12.60 9.73
C THR A 86 15.90 -12.46 9.69
N TYR A 87 15.39 -11.64 8.77
CA TYR A 87 13.97 -11.43 8.60
C TYR A 87 13.26 -12.73 8.22
N ALA A 88 13.83 -13.46 7.26
CA ALA A 88 13.24 -14.72 6.79
C ALA A 88 13.24 -15.77 7.90
N GLU A 89 14.35 -15.88 8.64
CA GLU A 89 14.44 -16.87 9.72
C GLU A 89 13.46 -16.58 10.85
N GLY A 90 13.05 -15.34 11.01
CA GLY A 90 12.02 -14.98 11.98
C GLY A 90 10.61 -15.34 11.53
N GLY A 91 10.43 -15.82 10.30
CA GLY A 91 9.13 -16.20 9.77
C GLY A 91 8.36 -15.05 9.14
N TRP A 92 8.98 -13.88 9.01
CA TRP A 92 8.23 -12.67 8.65
C TRP A 92 7.77 -12.65 7.19
N VAL A 93 8.51 -13.34 6.29
CA VAL A 93 8.09 -13.40 4.89
C VAL A 93 6.75 -14.12 4.79
N GLY A 94 6.54 -15.15 5.60
CA GLY A 94 5.31 -15.93 5.59
C GLY A 94 4.33 -15.57 6.68
N VAL A 95 4.39 -14.35 7.23
CA VAL A 95 3.55 -13.99 8.39
C VAL A 95 2.06 -14.20 8.10
N GLY A 96 1.60 -13.88 6.90
CA GLY A 96 0.20 -14.12 6.50
C GLY A 96 0.01 -15.38 5.69
N GLY A 97 1.03 -16.23 5.58
CA GLY A 97 1.00 -17.39 4.70
C GLY A 97 0.20 -18.56 5.25
N ASP A 98 -0.15 -19.47 4.34
CA ASP A 98 -0.96 -20.64 4.67
C ASP A 98 -0.16 -21.61 5.57
N PRO A 99 -0.65 -21.92 6.77
CA PRO A 99 0.07 -22.85 7.65
C PRO A 99 0.26 -24.25 7.03
N THR A 100 -0.58 -24.66 6.09
CA THR A 100 -0.40 -25.94 5.40
C THR A 100 0.99 -26.04 4.77
N TYR A 101 1.53 -24.90 4.34
CA TYR A 101 2.83 -24.85 3.66
C TYR A 101 3.88 -24.11 4.47
N GLY A 102 3.63 -23.96 5.77
CA GLY A 102 4.64 -23.39 6.65
C GLY A 102 4.49 -21.89 6.94
N GLY A 103 3.41 -21.29 6.47
CA GLY A 103 3.13 -19.89 6.80
C GLY A 103 2.67 -19.74 8.24
N MET A 104 2.74 -18.52 8.75
CA MET A 104 2.37 -18.25 10.14
C MET A 104 0.85 -18.15 10.34
N GLY A 105 0.10 -17.88 9.29
CA GLY A 105 -1.37 -17.88 9.33
C GLY A 105 -1.99 -16.66 9.97
N MET A 106 -1.25 -15.57 10.12
CA MET A 106 -1.80 -14.38 10.75
C MET A 106 -2.81 -13.69 9.85
N PRO A 107 -3.87 -13.10 10.43
CA PRO A 107 -4.82 -12.36 9.63
C PRO A 107 -4.20 -11.12 9.00
N LYS A 108 -4.84 -10.62 7.94
CA LYS A 108 -4.32 -9.46 7.20
C LYS A 108 -4.16 -8.24 8.09
N VAL A 109 -5.06 -8.07 9.08
CA VAL A 109 -4.96 -6.89 9.93
C VAL A 109 -3.65 -6.90 10.74
N ILE A 110 -3.07 -8.07 11.01
CA ILE A 110 -1.77 -8.17 11.66
C ILE A 110 -0.64 -8.03 10.65
N SER A 111 -0.70 -8.77 9.53
CA SER A 111 0.37 -8.65 8.54
C SER A 111 0.45 -7.24 7.96
N ALA A 112 -0.66 -6.51 7.91
CA ALA A 112 -0.64 -5.11 7.47
C ALA A 112 0.19 -4.24 8.42
N GLN A 113 0.11 -4.48 9.72
CA GLN A 113 0.94 -3.73 10.66
C GLN A 113 2.42 -4.04 10.45
N VAL A 114 2.74 -5.33 10.23
CA VAL A 114 4.13 -5.70 9.93
C VAL A 114 4.61 -5.00 8.66
N GLU A 115 3.76 -4.93 7.64
CA GLU A 115 4.11 -4.21 6.41
C GLU A 115 4.41 -2.75 6.69
N GLU A 116 3.61 -2.09 7.54
CA GLU A 116 3.91 -0.71 7.88
C GLU A 116 5.28 -0.61 8.56
N LEU A 117 5.56 -1.50 9.50
CA LEU A 117 6.83 -1.46 10.22
C LEU A 117 8.02 -1.62 9.28
N VAL A 118 7.95 -2.61 8.38
CA VAL A 118 9.06 -2.87 7.45
C VAL A 118 9.25 -1.69 6.50
N ASN A 119 8.16 -1.19 5.94
CA ASN A 119 8.25 -0.14 4.93
C ASN A 119 8.64 1.20 5.55
N SER A 120 8.25 1.46 6.81
CA SER A 120 8.75 2.64 7.52
C SER A 120 10.25 2.54 7.76
N ALA A 121 10.72 1.35 8.13
CA ALA A 121 12.13 1.14 8.40
C ALA A 121 12.96 1.28 7.14
N ASN A 122 12.49 0.73 6.01
CA ASN A 122 13.30 0.67 4.80
C ASN A 122 12.42 0.23 3.64
N LEU A 123 11.92 1.18 2.86
CA LEU A 123 10.99 0.84 1.78
C LEU A 123 11.63 -0.06 0.73
N SER A 124 12.89 0.22 0.37
CA SER A 124 13.59 -0.63 -0.61
C SER A 124 13.63 -2.07 -0.17
N PHE A 125 13.96 -2.30 1.10
CA PHE A 125 14.00 -3.65 1.66
C PHE A 125 12.62 -4.29 1.62
N GLY A 126 11.60 -3.53 2.02
CA GLY A 126 10.24 -4.06 2.14
C GLY A 126 9.66 -4.57 0.83
N LEU A 127 10.15 -4.07 -0.30
CA LEU A 127 9.64 -4.51 -1.59
C LEU A 127 9.94 -5.99 -1.85
N TYR A 128 11.07 -6.49 -1.37
CA TYR A 128 11.43 -7.89 -1.62
C TYR A 128 10.44 -8.87 -0.97
N PRO A 129 10.18 -8.79 0.34
CA PRO A 129 9.19 -9.71 0.91
C PRO A 129 7.77 -9.42 0.41
N MET A 130 7.46 -8.19 0.03
CA MET A 130 6.14 -7.88 -0.50
C MET A 130 5.86 -8.66 -1.77
N LEU A 131 6.82 -8.66 -2.70
CA LEU A 131 6.61 -9.37 -3.96
C LEU A 131 6.55 -10.88 -3.75
N THR A 132 7.34 -11.40 -2.82
CA THR A 132 7.28 -12.81 -2.49
C THR A 132 5.90 -13.18 -1.92
N ALA A 133 5.39 -12.37 -0.99
CA ALA A 133 4.07 -12.64 -0.42
C ALA A 133 2.98 -12.58 -1.48
N GLY A 134 3.09 -11.63 -2.42
CA GLY A 134 2.12 -11.55 -3.51
C GLY A 134 2.15 -12.77 -4.40
N ALA A 135 3.36 -13.22 -4.75
CA ALA A 135 3.49 -14.44 -5.56
C ALA A 135 2.90 -15.64 -4.82
N CYS A 136 3.14 -15.74 -3.52
CA CYS A 136 2.58 -16.83 -2.73
C CYS A 136 1.05 -16.80 -2.70
N LEU A 137 0.46 -15.61 -2.60
CA LEU A 137 -0.99 -15.49 -2.64
C LEU A 137 -1.56 -16.07 -3.94
N ALA A 138 -0.97 -15.70 -5.06
CA ALA A 138 -1.45 -16.19 -6.36
C ALA A 138 -1.26 -17.70 -6.47
N LEU A 139 -0.11 -18.19 -6.06
CA LEU A 139 0.17 -19.63 -6.14
C LEU A 139 -0.76 -20.42 -5.23
N ASN A 140 -0.97 -19.94 -4.01
CA ASN A 140 -1.83 -20.68 -3.07
C ASN A 140 -3.26 -20.75 -3.56
N ALA A 141 -3.74 -19.71 -4.24
CA ALA A 141 -5.10 -19.67 -4.73
C ALA A 141 -5.30 -20.48 -6.02
N HIS A 142 -4.30 -20.53 -6.89
CA HIS A 142 -4.54 -20.99 -8.26
C HIS A 142 -3.62 -22.11 -8.73
N ALA A 143 -2.48 -22.34 -8.10
CA ALA A 143 -1.56 -23.36 -8.56
C ALA A 143 -2.06 -24.76 -8.20
N SER A 144 -1.57 -25.76 -8.93
CA SER A 144 -1.87 -27.15 -8.60
C SER A 144 -1.26 -27.51 -7.24
N ASP A 145 -1.77 -28.56 -6.62
CA ASP A 145 -1.20 -29.03 -5.35
C ASP A 145 0.27 -29.40 -5.50
N GLU A 146 0.63 -29.96 -6.65
CA GLU A 146 2.01 -30.32 -6.93
C GLU A 146 2.91 -29.10 -6.91
N LEU A 147 2.52 -28.03 -7.57
CA LEU A 147 3.32 -26.80 -7.56
C LEU A 147 3.35 -26.17 -6.18
N LYS A 148 2.24 -26.17 -5.46
CA LYS A 148 2.23 -25.62 -4.11
C LYS A 148 3.18 -26.36 -3.20
N ASP A 149 3.13 -27.69 -3.21
CA ASP A 149 4.01 -28.50 -2.36
C ASP A 149 5.48 -28.23 -2.68
N LYS A 150 5.80 -28.00 -3.94
CA LYS A 150 7.18 -27.85 -4.38
C LYS A 150 7.75 -26.46 -4.08
N TYR A 151 6.91 -25.42 -4.16
CA TYR A 151 7.43 -24.05 -4.12
C TYR A 151 7.05 -23.25 -2.87
N LEU A 152 5.83 -23.41 -2.36
CA LEU A 152 5.37 -22.54 -1.27
C LEU A 152 6.17 -22.68 0.02
N PRO A 153 6.55 -23.88 0.46
CA PRO A 153 7.26 -23.95 1.73
C PRO A 153 8.55 -23.13 1.76
N ASN A 154 9.37 -23.21 0.72
CA ASN A 154 10.60 -22.44 0.69
C ASN A 154 10.36 -20.95 0.44
N MET A 155 9.26 -20.61 -0.24
CA MET A 155 8.92 -19.20 -0.43
C MET A 155 8.44 -18.57 0.87
N TYR A 156 7.56 -19.24 1.61
CA TYR A 156 7.12 -18.72 2.90
C TYR A 156 8.27 -18.64 3.89
N ALA A 157 9.23 -19.55 3.80
CA ALA A 157 10.41 -19.55 4.66
C ALA A 157 11.41 -18.46 4.28
N GLY A 158 11.22 -17.81 3.12
CA GLY A 158 12.14 -16.78 2.66
C GLY A 158 13.43 -17.32 2.07
N ILE A 159 13.52 -18.64 1.89
CA ILE A 159 14.69 -19.27 1.26
C ILE A 159 14.69 -18.98 -0.24
N TRP A 160 13.50 -18.96 -0.85
CA TRP A 160 13.29 -18.56 -2.24
C TRP A 160 12.41 -17.32 -2.26
N ALA A 161 12.71 -16.39 -3.17
CA ALA A 161 11.90 -15.18 -3.33
C ALA A 161 10.92 -15.35 -4.48
N GLY A 162 9.97 -14.45 -4.57
CA GLY A 162 9.04 -14.39 -5.68
C GLY A 162 9.14 -13.08 -6.42
N SER A 163 8.64 -13.05 -7.66
CA SER A 163 8.51 -11.83 -8.42
C SER A 163 7.29 -11.92 -9.31
N MET A 164 6.89 -10.75 -9.83
CA MET A 164 5.74 -10.64 -10.73
C MET A 164 6.24 -10.02 -12.03
N CYS A 165 6.15 -10.74 -13.14
CA CYS A 165 6.67 -10.31 -14.43
C CYS A 165 5.52 -10.04 -15.37
N LEU A 166 5.02 -8.81 -15.34
CA LEU A 166 3.81 -8.42 -16.08
C LEU A 166 4.13 -7.44 -17.22
N THR A 167 4.80 -6.35 -16.91
CA THR A 167 4.99 -5.20 -17.79
C THR A 167 6.02 -5.48 -18.88
N GLU A 168 5.72 -4.99 -20.09
CA GLU A 168 6.66 -5.07 -21.23
C GLU A 168 6.88 -3.65 -21.76
N PRO A 169 7.92 -3.44 -22.59
CA PRO A 169 8.22 -2.07 -23.04
C PRO A 169 7.05 -1.33 -23.68
N HIS A 170 6.14 -2.06 -24.31
CA HIS A 170 4.98 -1.46 -24.97
C HIS A 170 3.67 -1.72 -24.25
N ALA A 171 3.70 -2.34 -23.08
CA ALA A 171 2.49 -2.78 -22.37
C ALA A 171 2.66 -2.60 -20.88
N GLY A 172 2.09 -1.53 -20.34
CA GLY A 172 2.08 -1.27 -18.90
C GLY A 172 0.69 -1.38 -18.34
N THR A 173 -0.08 -0.30 -18.42
CA THR A 173 -1.48 -0.33 -17.96
C THR A 173 -2.30 -1.30 -18.81
N ASP A 174 -2.07 -1.31 -20.10
CA ASP A 174 -2.80 -2.22 -21.01
C ASP A 174 -1.99 -3.49 -21.21
N LEU A 175 -2.25 -4.50 -20.40
CA LEU A 175 -1.56 -5.80 -20.50
C LEU A 175 -2.11 -6.66 -21.65
N GLY A 176 -3.23 -6.27 -22.25
CA GLY A 176 -3.79 -7.04 -23.34
C GLY A 176 -2.87 -7.15 -24.56
N ILE A 177 -1.90 -6.27 -24.66
CA ILE A 177 -1.00 -6.22 -25.80
C ILE A 177 0.39 -6.81 -25.52
N ILE A 178 0.56 -7.58 -24.44
CA ILE A 178 1.87 -8.21 -24.19
C ILE A 178 2.24 -9.17 -25.31
N ARG A 179 3.54 -9.37 -25.49
CA ARG A 179 4.08 -10.21 -26.55
C ARG A 179 4.79 -11.46 -26.08
N THR A 180 5.09 -11.58 -24.78
CA THR A 180 5.72 -12.79 -24.25
C THR A 180 4.86 -13.99 -24.57
N ARG A 181 5.50 -15.05 -25.05
CA ARG A 181 4.77 -16.24 -25.47
C ARG A 181 5.20 -17.46 -24.70
N ALA A 182 4.29 -18.41 -24.60
CA ALA A 182 4.50 -19.68 -23.92
C ALA A 182 4.16 -20.80 -24.88
N GLU A 183 5.14 -21.68 -25.14
CA GLU A 183 4.95 -22.81 -26.07
C GLU A 183 4.84 -24.10 -25.29
N PRO A 184 3.72 -24.84 -25.45
CA PRO A 184 3.54 -26.10 -24.73
C PRO A 184 4.58 -27.13 -25.14
N GLN A 185 5.02 -27.92 -24.15
CA GLN A 185 5.97 -29.01 -24.37
C GLN A 185 5.31 -30.34 -24.08
N ALA A 186 5.90 -31.42 -24.59
CA ALA A 186 5.30 -32.75 -24.44
C ALA A 186 5.18 -33.19 -22.99
N ASP A 187 6.07 -32.70 -22.12
CA ASP A 187 6.08 -33.11 -20.71
C ASP A 187 5.12 -32.28 -19.84
N GLY A 188 4.33 -31.41 -20.43
CA GLY A 188 3.40 -30.59 -19.69
C GLY A 188 3.95 -29.25 -19.24
N SER A 189 5.24 -29.01 -19.46
CA SER A 189 5.82 -27.70 -19.19
C SER A 189 5.64 -26.79 -20.39
N TYR A 190 6.17 -25.58 -20.28
CA TYR A 190 6.10 -24.57 -21.34
C TYR A 190 7.46 -23.92 -21.49
N LYS A 191 7.75 -23.44 -22.71
CA LYS A 191 8.92 -22.62 -22.95
C LYS A 191 8.49 -21.18 -23.08
N ILE A 192 9.02 -20.33 -22.22
CA ILE A 192 8.61 -18.93 -22.09
C ILE A 192 9.67 -18.04 -22.76
N SER A 193 9.23 -17.17 -23.67
CA SER A 193 10.15 -16.27 -24.37
C SER A 193 9.56 -14.87 -24.47
N GLY A 194 10.37 -13.88 -24.10
CA GLY A 194 9.97 -12.49 -24.13
C GLY A 194 10.77 -11.66 -23.16
N THR A 195 10.51 -10.36 -23.17
CA THR A 195 11.21 -9.40 -22.31
C THR A 195 10.20 -8.67 -21.44
N LYS A 196 10.48 -8.65 -20.15
CA LYS A 196 9.67 -7.95 -19.14
C LYS A 196 10.50 -6.83 -18.55
N ILE A 197 9.86 -5.68 -18.30
CA ILE A 197 10.56 -4.53 -17.73
C ILE A 197 9.91 -4.11 -16.41
N PHE A 198 10.65 -3.30 -15.67
CA PHE A 198 10.22 -2.76 -14.35
C PHE A 198 9.90 -3.87 -13.36
N ILE A 199 10.70 -4.94 -13.38
CA ILE A 199 10.43 -6.09 -12.52
C ILE A 199 11.15 -5.89 -11.19
N THR A 200 10.38 -5.59 -10.16
CA THR A 200 10.90 -5.45 -8.80
C THR A 200 11.41 -6.80 -8.32
N GLY A 201 12.66 -6.82 -7.90
CA GLY A 201 13.24 -8.04 -7.38
C GLY A 201 13.38 -9.16 -8.39
N GLY A 202 13.48 -8.80 -9.68
CA GLY A 202 13.67 -9.83 -10.72
C GLY A 202 14.98 -10.58 -10.60
N GLU A 203 16.00 -9.91 -10.05
CA GLU A 203 17.29 -10.55 -9.76
C GLU A 203 17.86 -9.88 -8.53
N HIS A 204 18.49 -10.66 -7.68
CA HIS A 204 19.15 -10.14 -6.48
C HIS A 204 19.97 -11.26 -5.82
N ASP A 205 20.68 -10.89 -4.77
CA ASP A 205 21.54 -11.82 -4.05
C ASP A 205 20.97 -12.18 -2.66
N LEU A 206 19.65 -12.03 -2.46
CA LEU A 206 19.06 -12.25 -1.14
C LEU A 206 18.67 -13.71 -0.90
N THR A 207 18.37 -14.45 -1.96
CA THR A 207 17.88 -15.82 -1.84
C THR A 207 18.58 -16.71 -2.86
N GLU A 208 18.50 -18.03 -2.66
CA GLU A 208 19.16 -18.96 -3.57
C GLU A 208 18.36 -19.24 -4.84
N ASN A 209 17.07 -18.84 -4.86
CA ASN A 209 16.23 -19.02 -6.03
C ASN A 209 15.21 -17.91 -6.06
N ILE A 210 14.69 -17.60 -7.26
CA ILE A 210 13.63 -16.61 -7.43
C ILE A 210 12.55 -17.27 -8.29
N ILE A 211 11.31 -17.23 -7.82
CA ILE A 211 10.19 -17.86 -8.50
C ILE A 211 9.40 -16.74 -9.19
N HIS A 212 9.53 -16.67 -10.50
CA HIS A 212 8.88 -15.62 -11.28
C HIS A 212 7.48 -16.05 -11.70
N LEU A 213 6.50 -15.20 -11.47
CA LEU A 213 5.17 -15.40 -12.04
C LEU A 213 5.06 -14.52 -13.29
N VAL A 214 4.89 -15.13 -14.44
CA VAL A 214 5.05 -14.48 -15.74
C VAL A 214 3.75 -14.57 -16.53
N LEU A 215 3.27 -13.43 -17.03
CA LEU A 215 2.14 -13.40 -17.94
C LEU A 215 2.64 -13.61 -19.37
N ALA A 216 2.00 -14.53 -20.08
CA ALA A 216 2.38 -14.86 -21.45
C ALA A 216 1.17 -15.35 -22.24
N LYS A 217 1.34 -15.45 -23.55
CA LYS A 217 0.28 -15.91 -24.44
C LYS A 217 0.66 -17.22 -25.08
N LEU A 218 -0.32 -18.13 -25.14
CA LEU A 218 -0.17 -19.39 -25.85
C LEU A 218 -0.27 -19.14 -27.37
N PRO A 219 0.23 -20.08 -28.21
CA PRO A 219 0.25 -19.84 -29.66
C PRO A 219 -1.10 -19.48 -30.27
N ASP A 220 -2.17 -20.12 -29.80
CA ASP A 220 -3.49 -19.90 -30.39
C ASP A 220 -4.40 -19.08 -29.49
N ALA A 221 -3.82 -18.30 -28.58
CA ALA A 221 -4.61 -17.51 -27.64
C ALA A 221 -5.43 -16.44 -28.35
N PRO A 222 -6.64 -16.17 -27.85
CA PRO A 222 -7.40 -15.04 -28.39
C PRO A 222 -6.64 -13.72 -28.15
N ALA A 223 -6.91 -12.75 -29.01
CA ALA A 223 -6.28 -11.44 -28.86
C ALA A 223 -6.79 -10.74 -27.60
N GLY A 224 -5.95 -9.87 -27.05
CA GLY A 224 -6.34 -9.03 -25.93
C GLY A 224 -6.22 -9.74 -24.59
N PRO A 225 -6.82 -9.13 -23.54
CA PRO A 225 -6.62 -9.65 -22.19
C PRO A 225 -7.16 -11.05 -21.96
N LYS A 226 -8.12 -11.51 -22.76
CA LYS A 226 -8.67 -12.84 -22.60
C LYS A 226 -7.78 -13.94 -23.13
N GLY A 227 -6.62 -13.60 -23.71
CA GLY A 227 -5.66 -14.59 -24.18
C GLY A 227 -4.44 -14.74 -23.30
N ILE A 228 -4.44 -14.15 -22.12
CA ILE A 228 -3.26 -14.13 -21.25
C ILE A 228 -3.33 -15.25 -20.22
N SER A 229 -2.23 -15.99 -20.09
CA SER A 229 -2.10 -17.06 -19.10
C SER A 229 -0.95 -16.71 -18.15
N LEU A 230 -0.97 -17.36 -16.97
CA LEU A 230 0.04 -17.12 -15.93
C LEU A 230 0.90 -18.36 -15.77
N PHE A 231 2.22 -18.14 -15.66
CA PHE A 231 3.19 -19.23 -15.57
C PHE A 231 4.14 -19.03 -14.42
N LEU A 232 4.49 -20.14 -13.77
CA LEU A 232 5.53 -20.15 -12.74
C LEU A 232 6.85 -20.52 -13.44
N VAL A 233 7.85 -19.64 -13.34
CA VAL A 233 9.11 -19.80 -14.04
C VAL A 233 10.24 -19.57 -13.03
N PRO A 234 10.89 -20.63 -12.53
CA PRO A 234 11.95 -20.44 -11.53
C PRO A 234 13.26 -20.00 -12.17
N LYS A 235 14.02 -19.19 -11.44
CA LYS A 235 15.36 -18.81 -11.89
C LYS A 235 16.26 -20.04 -11.99
N VAL A 236 16.18 -20.92 -10.99
CA VAL A 236 16.89 -22.18 -10.95
C VAL A 236 15.85 -23.29 -10.89
N LEU A 237 15.95 -24.24 -11.81
CA LEU A 237 15.02 -25.36 -11.86
C LEU A 237 15.12 -26.18 -10.58
N VAL A 238 13.98 -26.71 -10.13
CA VAL A 238 13.91 -27.46 -8.88
C VAL A 238 13.69 -28.93 -9.20
N ASN A 239 14.57 -29.78 -8.69
CA ASN A 239 14.47 -31.23 -8.91
C ASN A 239 13.31 -31.84 -8.15
N ALA A 240 12.98 -33.08 -8.49
CA ALA A 240 11.87 -33.77 -7.84
C ALA A 240 12.02 -33.86 -6.32
N ASP A 241 13.25 -33.94 -5.83
CA ASP A 241 13.50 -34.04 -4.39
C ASP A 241 13.57 -32.66 -3.70
N GLY A 242 13.29 -31.58 -4.44
CA GLY A 242 13.31 -30.23 -3.89
C GLY A 242 14.66 -29.53 -3.95
N SER A 243 15.72 -30.22 -4.37
CA SER A 243 17.03 -29.60 -4.49
C SER A 243 17.12 -28.74 -5.75
N LEU A 244 18.07 -27.80 -5.75
CA LEU A 244 18.26 -26.93 -6.91
C LEU A 244 18.94 -27.71 -8.03
N GLY A 245 18.40 -27.54 -9.23
CA GLY A 245 18.93 -28.14 -10.44
C GLY A 245 19.68 -27.13 -11.28
N GLU A 246 19.47 -27.20 -12.59
CA GLU A 246 20.16 -26.32 -13.53
C GLU A 246 19.56 -24.91 -13.52
N LYS A 247 20.40 -23.94 -13.88
CA LYS A 247 19.93 -22.58 -14.10
C LYS A 247 18.96 -22.57 -15.29
N ASN A 248 17.83 -21.88 -15.12
CA ASN A 248 16.85 -21.77 -16.19
C ASN A 248 17.33 -20.77 -17.26
N SER A 249 16.67 -20.79 -18.41
CA SER A 249 17.06 -19.97 -19.55
C SER A 249 16.42 -18.58 -19.47
N LEU A 250 16.83 -17.83 -18.46
CA LEU A 250 16.39 -16.47 -18.25
C LEU A 250 17.52 -15.68 -17.61
N GLY A 251 17.44 -14.36 -17.72
CA GLY A 251 18.47 -13.54 -17.12
C GLY A 251 18.05 -12.11 -16.98
N CYS A 252 18.80 -11.40 -16.17
CA CYS A 252 18.58 -9.96 -15.95
C CYS A 252 19.49 -9.18 -16.90
N GLY A 253 18.87 -8.44 -17.82
CA GLY A 253 19.62 -7.71 -18.84
C GLY A 253 20.18 -6.39 -18.33
N SER A 254 19.51 -5.78 -17.35
CA SER A 254 19.94 -4.51 -16.76
C SER A 254 19.04 -4.19 -15.59
N ILE A 255 19.47 -3.18 -14.82
CA ILE A 255 18.62 -2.62 -13.78
C ILE A 255 18.43 -1.13 -14.04
N GLU A 256 17.33 -0.60 -13.52
CA GLU A 256 17.01 0.81 -13.72
C GLU A 256 17.76 1.69 -12.72
N HIS A 257 18.11 2.89 -13.16
CA HIS A 257 18.69 3.93 -12.29
C HIS A 257 17.56 4.90 -11.95
N LYS A 258 17.15 4.92 -10.68
CA LYS A 258 15.89 5.50 -10.29
C LYS A 258 16.05 6.70 -9.37
N MET A 259 14.98 7.48 -9.27
CA MET A 259 14.90 8.60 -8.33
C MET A 259 15.02 8.13 -6.89
N GLY A 260 14.36 7.03 -6.56
CA GLY A 260 14.34 6.50 -5.20
C GLY A 260 14.30 4.99 -5.19
N ILE A 261 14.06 4.44 -4.01
CA ILE A 261 14.10 2.99 -3.76
C ILE A 261 15.33 2.35 -4.43
N LYS A 262 16.47 3.00 -4.23
CA LYS A 262 17.67 2.64 -4.97
C LYS A 262 18.25 1.29 -4.53
N ALA A 263 17.94 0.85 -3.32
CA ALA A 263 18.39 -0.45 -2.83
C ALA A 263 17.47 -1.59 -3.26
N SER A 264 16.39 -1.29 -3.97
CA SER A 264 15.51 -2.29 -4.55
C SER A 264 15.84 -2.41 -6.03
N ALA A 265 16.24 -3.62 -6.47
CA ALA A 265 16.57 -3.82 -7.87
C ALA A 265 15.30 -3.83 -8.70
N THR A 266 15.27 -3.02 -9.74
CA THR A 266 14.18 -2.95 -10.70
C THR A 266 14.74 -3.38 -12.04
N CYS A 267 14.32 -4.54 -12.51
CA CYS A 267 15.05 -5.31 -13.51
C CYS A 267 14.36 -5.38 -14.85
N VAL A 268 15.19 -5.50 -15.89
CA VAL A 268 14.74 -5.98 -17.20
C VAL A 268 15.02 -7.48 -17.21
N MET A 269 13.96 -8.29 -17.38
CA MET A 269 14.11 -9.74 -17.37
C MET A 269 13.89 -10.30 -18.76
N ASN A 270 14.85 -11.06 -19.24
CA ASN A 270 14.78 -11.69 -20.56
C ASN A 270 14.56 -13.18 -20.36
N PHE A 271 13.51 -13.70 -20.99
CA PHE A 271 13.19 -15.11 -21.00
C PHE A 271 13.49 -15.65 -22.39
N ASP A 272 14.28 -16.69 -22.48
CA ASP A 272 14.74 -17.21 -23.76
C ASP A 272 14.52 -18.73 -23.80
N GLY A 273 13.24 -19.10 -23.93
CA GLY A 273 12.87 -20.51 -23.86
C GLY A 273 12.94 -21.05 -22.46
N ALA A 274 12.66 -20.22 -21.46
CA ALA A 274 12.70 -20.63 -20.06
C ALA A 274 11.60 -21.62 -19.76
N THR A 275 11.92 -22.66 -18.99
CA THR A 275 10.95 -23.67 -18.60
C THR A 275 10.04 -23.12 -17.52
N GLY A 276 8.72 -23.28 -17.73
CA GLY A 276 7.72 -22.85 -16.77
C GLY A 276 6.51 -23.77 -16.76
N TRP A 277 5.63 -23.51 -15.81
CA TRP A 277 4.42 -24.32 -15.62
C TRP A 277 3.22 -23.42 -15.46
N LEU A 278 2.10 -23.84 -16.04
CA LEU A 278 0.86 -23.07 -15.98
C LEU A 278 0.35 -22.95 -14.55
N VAL A 279 -0.06 -21.74 -14.17
CA VAL A 279 -0.71 -21.47 -12.89
C VAL A 279 -2.17 -21.10 -13.19
N GLY A 280 -3.09 -21.90 -12.68
CA GLY A 280 -4.50 -21.68 -12.96
C GLY A 280 -4.87 -22.22 -14.33
N GLU A 281 -5.93 -21.67 -14.90
CA GLU A 281 -6.46 -22.13 -16.18
C GLU A 281 -5.87 -21.37 -17.35
N VAL A 282 -5.83 -22.04 -18.48
CA VAL A 282 -5.45 -21.43 -19.76
C VAL A 282 -6.31 -20.21 -20.01
N ASN A 283 -5.68 -19.11 -20.42
CA ASN A 283 -6.33 -17.85 -20.79
C ASN A 283 -7.02 -17.15 -19.61
N LYS A 284 -6.69 -17.57 -18.38
CA LYS A 284 -7.26 -16.97 -17.18
C LYS A 284 -6.19 -16.33 -16.29
N GLY A 285 -5.09 -15.91 -16.90
CA GLY A 285 -3.97 -15.36 -16.14
C GLY A 285 -4.30 -14.06 -15.43
N LEU A 286 -5.03 -13.16 -16.07
CA LEU A 286 -5.40 -11.92 -15.42
C LEU A 286 -6.37 -12.17 -14.28
N ALA A 287 -7.31 -13.10 -14.45
CA ALA A 287 -8.22 -13.47 -13.37
C ALA A 287 -7.44 -14.01 -12.17
N ALA A 288 -6.39 -14.81 -12.43
CA ALA A 288 -5.57 -15.33 -11.34
C ALA A 288 -4.86 -14.20 -10.60
N MET A 289 -4.43 -13.17 -11.34
CA MET A 289 -3.77 -12.02 -10.71
C MET A 289 -4.71 -11.21 -9.84
N PHE A 290 -6.01 -11.20 -10.16
CA PHE A 290 -6.97 -10.42 -9.37
C PHE A 290 -7.04 -10.87 -7.91
N THR A 291 -6.71 -12.14 -7.63
CA THR A 291 -6.72 -12.65 -6.26
C THR A 291 -5.84 -11.81 -5.34
N MET A 292 -4.70 -11.37 -5.83
CA MET A 292 -3.75 -10.62 -5.03
C MET A 292 -3.88 -9.11 -5.19
N MET A 293 -4.67 -8.66 -6.16
CA MET A 293 -4.71 -7.23 -6.49
C MET A 293 -5.12 -6.37 -5.31
N ASN A 294 -6.17 -6.77 -4.60
CA ASN A 294 -6.66 -5.97 -3.47
C ASN A 294 -5.64 -5.94 -2.33
N TYR A 295 -4.97 -7.07 -2.10
CA TYR A 295 -3.91 -7.10 -1.10
C TYR A 295 -2.75 -6.18 -1.48
N GLU A 296 -2.38 -6.16 -2.76
CA GLU A 296 -1.29 -5.31 -3.21
C GLU A 296 -1.66 -3.84 -3.20
N ARG A 297 -2.91 -3.52 -3.56
CA ARG A 297 -3.36 -2.14 -3.48
C ARG A 297 -3.25 -1.61 -2.05
N LEU A 298 -3.72 -2.40 -1.09
CA LEU A 298 -3.58 -2.00 0.31
C LEU A 298 -2.11 -1.91 0.69
N GLY A 299 -1.29 -2.87 0.25
CA GLY A 299 0.13 -2.86 0.57
C GLY A 299 0.85 -1.61 0.06
N VAL A 300 0.55 -1.18 -1.16
CA VAL A 300 1.15 0.05 -1.69
C VAL A 300 0.63 1.27 -0.90
N GLY A 301 -0.65 1.28 -0.56
CA GLY A 301 -1.17 2.33 0.31
C GLY A 301 -0.39 2.42 1.61
N ILE A 302 -0.11 1.26 2.19
CA ILE A 302 0.66 1.20 3.44
C ILE A 302 2.09 1.73 3.24
N GLN A 303 2.68 1.55 2.05
CA GLN A 303 4.00 2.13 1.78
C GLN A 303 3.97 3.65 1.91
N GLY A 304 2.92 4.29 1.41
CA GLY A 304 2.78 5.73 1.57
C GLY A 304 2.63 6.15 3.02
N LEU A 305 1.77 5.45 3.74
CA LEU A 305 1.60 5.68 5.17
C LEU A 305 2.92 5.50 5.92
N ALA A 306 3.64 4.44 5.60
CA ALA A 306 4.86 4.08 6.31
C ALA A 306 5.96 5.12 6.13
N THR A 307 6.14 5.63 4.91
CA THR A 307 7.14 6.67 4.69
C THR A 307 6.73 7.97 5.38
N GLY A 308 5.42 8.26 5.41
CA GLY A 308 4.93 9.42 6.16
C GLY A 308 5.20 9.29 7.66
N GLU A 309 5.02 8.09 8.21
CA GLU A 309 5.30 7.87 9.62
C GLU A 309 6.78 8.06 9.93
N ARG A 310 7.64 7.50 9.08
CA ARG A 310 9.08 7.67 9.27
C ARG A 310 9.47 9.13 9.25
N SER A 311 8.93 9.88 8.30
CA SER A 311 9.20 11.31 8.16
C SER A 311 8.75 12.07 9.41
N TYR A 312 7.56 11.73 9.92
CA TYR A 312 7.01 12.40 11.09
C TYR A 312 7.90 12.20 12.32
N GLN A 313 8.35 10.96 12.55
CA GLN A 313 9.18 10.69 13.72
C GLN A 313 10.45 11.55 13.72
N SER A 314 11.07 11.67 12.55
CA SER A 314 12.26 12.51 12.44
C SER A 314 11.93 13.98 12.56
N ALA A 315 10.81 14.41 11.97
CA ALA A 315 10.45 15.82 11.97
C ALA A 315 10.11 16.33 13.37
N ILE A 316 9.39 15.53 14.16
CA ILE A 316 9.03 15.99 15.49
C ILE A 316 10.26 16.05 16.41
N GLU A 317 11.18 15.12 16.28
CA GLU A 317 12.40 15.17 17.07
C GLU A 317 13.24 16.38 16.69
N TYR A 318 13.40 16.63 15.38
CA TYR A 318 14.12 17.80 14.90
C TYR A 318 13.48 19.09 15.42
N ALA A 319 12.15 19.19 15.37
CA ALA A 319 11.45 20.39 15.80
C ALA A 319 11.60 20.66 17.28
N ARG A 320 11.77 19.63 18.08
CA ARG A 320 12.00 19.78 19.52
C ARG A 320 13.43 20.19 19.85
N GLU A 321 14.38 19.89 18.96
CA GLU A 321 15.80 20.15 19.23
C GLU A 321 16.35 21.40 18.54
N ARG A 322 15.90 21.66 17.30
CA ARG A 322 16.37 22.79 16.52
C ARG A 322 15.87 24.10 17.11
N ILE A 323 16.78 25.02 17.42
CA ILE A 323 16.37 26.31 17.97
C ILE A 323 16.57 27.41 16.93
N GLN A 324 15.52 28.22 16.70
CA GLN A 324 15.54 29.39 15.81
C GLN A 324 14.40 30.31 16.22
N SER A 325 14.75 31.60 16.41
CA SER A 325 13.78 32.63 16.76
C SER A 325 13.14 32.37 18.14
N ARG A 326 12.16 33.17 18.49
CA ARG A 326 11.43 33.04 19.75
C ARG A 326 9.96 32.83 19.46
N ALA A 327 9.30 32.18 20.40
CA ALA A 327 7.86 32.00 20.29
C ALA A 327 7.16 33.36 20.16
N PRO A 328 6.06 33.44 19.40
CA PRO A 328 5.37 34.73 19.27
C PRO A 328 4.94 35.36 20.59
N THR A 329 4.72 34.53 21.61
CA THR A 329 4.30 35.01 22.93
C THR A 329 5.47 35.30 23.87
N GLY A 330 6.70 35.20 23.38
CA GLY A 330 7.88 35.48 24.17
C GLY A 330 8.73 34.25 24.42
N PRO A 331 9.96 34.41 24.89
CA PRO A 331 10.89 33.29 25.02
C PRO A 331 10.35 32.17 25.90
N VAL A 332 10.47 30.95 25.40
CA VAL A 332 10.11 29.72 26.12
C VAL A 332 11.37 29.13 26.78
N ALA A 333 12.43 28.96 25.99
CA ALA A 333 13.71 28.45 26.49
C ALA A 333 14.62 29.65 26.82
N LYS A 334 14.37 30.26 27.97
CA LYS A 334 15.04 31.54 28.33
C LYS A 334 16.53 31.39 28.49
N ASP A 335 17.01 30.19 28.80
CA ASP A 335 18.43 29.92 28.98
C ASP A 335 19.17 29.66 27.67
N LYS A 336 18.45 29.63 26.54
CA LYS A 336 19.04 29.36 25.24
C LYS A 336 18.97 30.59 24.33
N ALA A 337 19.78 30.59 23.27
CA ALA A 337 19.83 31.71 22.33
C ALA A 337 18.53 31.86 21.53
N ALA A 338 17.76 30.79 21.38
CA ALA A 338 16.51 30.81 20.65
C ALA A 338 15.63 29.70 21.19
N ASP A 339 14.38 29.65 20.74
CA ASP A 339 13.44 28.62 21.15
C ASP A 339 13.45 27.46 20.16
N PRO A 340 13.09 26.24 20.62
CA PRO A 340 12.86 25.12 19.68
C PRO A 340 11.80 25.49 18.66
N ILE A 341 12.02 25.10 17.42
CA ILE A 341 11.09 25.53 16.37
C ILE A 341 9.68 24.98 16.52
N ILE A 342 9.50 23.95 17.35
CA ILE A 342 8.17 23.41 17.61
C ILE A 342 7.21 24.44 18.21
N VAL A 343 7.74 25.55 18.78
CA VAL A 343 6.88 26.60 19.33
C VAL A 343 6.21 27.44 18.24
N HIS A 344 6.72 27.40 17.01
CA HIS A 344 6.20 28.25 15.94
C HIS A 344 4.91 27.67 15.37
N PRO A 345 3.88 28.51 15.19
CA PRO A 345 2.57 28.00 14.75
C PRO A 345 2.59 27.24 13.43
N ASP A 346 3.39 27.70 12.45
CA ASP A 346 3.40 27.00 11.16
C ASP A 346 4.11 25.65 11.26
N VAL A 347 5.12 25.53 12.10
CA VAL A 347 5.74 24.22 12.33
C VAL A 347 4.73 23.28 12.99
N ARG A 348 3.95 23.79 13.94
CA ARG A 348 2.90 22.99 14.58
C ARG A 348 1.83 22.58 13.58
N ARG A 349 1.45 23.48 12.68
CA ARG A 349 0.48 23.16 11.64
C ARG A 349 0.98 21.96 10.82
N MET A 350 2.24 22.00 10.40
CA MET A 350 2.79 20.89 9.60
C MET A 350 2.85 19.60 10.39
N LEU A 351 3.32 19.66 11.64
CA LEU A 351 3.41 18.46 12.47
C LEU A 351 2.05 17.84 12.73
N LEU A 352 1.04 18.67 13.01
CA LEU A 352 -0.31 18.16 13.26
C LEU A 352 -0.92 17.58 11.97
N THR A 353 -0.63 18.20 10.83
CA THR A 353 -1.08 17.65 9.55
C THR A 353 -0.49 16.27 9.34
N MET A 354 0.82 16.13 9.56
CA MET A 354 1.49 14.84 9.41
C MET A 354 0.87 13.79 10.34
N LYS A 355 0.71 14.17 11.61
CA LYS A 355 0.17 13.26 12.61
C LYS A 355 -1.27 12.84 12.28
N ALA A 356 -2.10 13.80 11.89
CA ALA A 356 -3.50 13.50 11.57
C ALA A 356 -3.61 12.59 10.36
N LEU A 357 -2.78 12.82 9.34
CA LEU A 357 -2.82 11.97 8.15
C LEU A 357 -2.25 10.58 8.43
N ASN A 358 -1.18 10.49 9.22
CA ASN A 358 -0.58 9.19 9.53
C ASN A 358 -1.51 8.35 10.40
N GLU A 359 -2.06 8.94 11.45
CA GLU A 359 -2.88 8.14 12.37
C GLU A 359 -4.24 7.81 11.78
N GLY A 360 -4.82 8.74 11.01
CA GLY A 360 -6.03 8.44 10.27
C GLY A 360 -5.80 7.37 9.23
N GLY A 361 -4.66 7.43 8.56
CA GLY A 361 -4.30 6.43 7.56
C GLY A 361 -4.06 5.06 8.16
N ARG A 362 -3.43 5.00 9.33
CA ARG A 362 -3.22 3.71 10.02
C ARG A 362 -4.55 3.07 10.40
N ALA A 363 -5.47 3.87 10.91
CA ALA A 363 -6.79 3.34 11.22
C ALA A 363 -7.50 2.87 9.96
N PHE A 364 -7.40 3.65 8.88
CA PHE A 364 -8.06 3.28 7.63
C PHE A 364 -7.47 2.00 7.02
N SER A 365 -6.15 1.87 6.99
CA SER A 365 -5.52 0.66 6.46
C SER A 365 -5.91 -0.56 7.31
N SER A 366 -6.02 -0.39 8.62
CA SER A 366 -6.45 -1.48 9.50
C SER A 366 -7.91 -1.85 9.23
N TYR A 367 -8.76 -0.85 9.02
CA TYR A 367 -10.17 -1.09 8.68
C TYR A 367 -10.29 -1.91 7.40
N VAL A 368 -9.53 -1.52 6.35
CA VAL A 368 -9.56 -2.25 5.09
C VAL A 368 -9.04 -3.67 5.28
N ALA A 369 -7.98 -3.83 6.06
CA ALA A 369 -7.43 -5.16 6.33
C ALA A 369 -8.44 -6.05 7.04
N MET A 370 -9.24 -5.48 7.96
CA MET A 370 -10.31 -6.25 8.61
C MET A 370 -11.35 -6.71 7.62
N GLN A 371 -11.67 -5.88 6.63
CA GLN A 371 -12.62 -6.29 5.60
C GLN A 371 -12.05 -7.41 4.74
N LEU A 372 -10.74 -7.36 4.44
CA LEU A 372 -10.09 -8.46 3.74
C LEU A 372 -10.18 -9.75 4.53
N ASP A 373 -9.96 -9.69 5.85
CA ASP A 373 -10.08 -10.87 6.69
C ASP A 373 -11.51 -11.41 6.71
N THR A 374 -12.48 -10.53 6.82
CA THR A 374 -13.88 -10.93 6.82
C THR A 374 -14.27 -11.57 5.49
N ALA A 375 -13.83 -10.96 4.38
CA ALA A 375 -14.11 -11.50 3.05
C ALA A 375 -13.50 -12.90 2.87
N LYS A 376 -12.32 -13.12 3.46
CA LYS A 376 -11.63 -14.39 3.29
C LYS A 376 -12.17 -15.49 4.22
N TYR A 377 -12.49 -15.13 5.46
CA TYR A 377 -12.72 -16.13 6.50
C TYR A 377 -14.16 -16.27 6.98
N SER A 378 -15.05 -15.31 6.67
CA SER A 378 -16.42 -15.39 7.17
C SER A 378 -17.16 -16.59 6.54
N GLU A 379 -17.87 -17.33 7.38
CA GLU A 379 -18.68 -18.44 6.91
C GLU A 379 -20.13 -18.03 6.63
N ASP A 380 -20.49 -16.79 7.02
CA ASP A 380 -21.82 -16.26 6.72
C ASP A 380 -21.79 -15.61 5.34
N ALA A 381 -22.59 -16.11 4.41
CA ALA A 381 -22.54 -15.67 3.02
C ALA A 381 -22.86 -14.19 2.83
N VAL A 382 -23.82 -13.67 3.62
CA VAL A 382 -24.19 -12.26 3.50
C VAL A 382 -23.06 -11.36 4.01
N THR A 383 -22.48 -11.71 5.15
CA THR A 383 -21.35 -10.97 5.72
C THR A 383 -20.16 -11.00 4.78
N ARG A 384 -19.86 -12.17 4.23
CA ARG A 384 -18.74 -12.33 3.30
C ARG A 384 -18.91 -11.48 2.06
N LYS A 385 -20.10 -11.52 1.46
CA LYS A 385 -20.36 -10.75 0.24
C LYS A 385 -20.22 -9.25 0.50
N ARG A 386 -20.77 -8.78 1.62
CA ARG A 386 -20.65 -7.36 1.96
C ARG A 386 -19.19 -6.97 2.09
N ALA A 387 -18.40 -7.79 2.78
CA ALA A 387 -16.98 -7.50 2.95
C ALA A 387 -16.25 -7.51 1.61
N GLU A 388 -16.56 -8.47 0.74
CA GLU A 388 -15.95 -8.51 -0.60
C GLU A 388 -16.24 -7.23 -1.38
N GLU A 389 -17.46 -6.73 -1.30
CA GLU A 389 -17.83 -5.51 -2.01
C GLU A 389 -17.18 -4.28 -1.40
N LEU A 390 -17.07 -4.23 -0.06
CA LEU A 390 -16.34 -3.16 0.60
C LEU A 390 -14.84 -3.18 0.22
N VAL A 391 -14.25 -4.35 0.17
CA VAL A 391 -12.84 -4.46 -0.23
C VAL A 391 -12.66 -3.94 -1.65
N ALA A 392 -13.54 -4.35 -2.56
CA ALA A 392 -13.44 -3.90 -3.95
C ALA A 392 -13.54 -2.37 -4.05
N LEU A 393 -14.42 -1.78 -3.26
CA LEU A 393 -14.62 -0.33 -3.23
C LEU A 393 -13.43 0.39 -2.62
N LEU A 394 -12.94 -0.09 -1.47
CA LEU A 394 -12.03 0.68 -0.64
C LEU A 394 -10.56 0.52 -1.02
N THR A 395 -10.17 -0.58 -1.68
CA THR A 395 -8.76 -0.76 -1.97
C THR A 395 -8.20 0.24 -2.99
N PRO A 396 -8.94 0.65 -4.03
CA PRO A 396 -8.44 1.76 -4.84
C PRO A 396 -8.29 3.06 -4.04
N VAL A 397 -9.22 3.32 -3.11
CA VAL A 397 -9.10 4.50 -2.25
C VAL A 397 -7.86 4.38 -1.37
N ALA A 398 -7.65 3.20 -0.78
CA ALA A 398 -6.49 2.99 0.08
C ALA A 398 -5.19 3.21 -0.69
N LYS A 399 -5.08 2.62 -1.89
CA LYS A 399 -3.85 2.78 -2.67
C LYS A 399 -3.60 4.24 -3.00
N ALA A 400 -4.60 4.91 -3.58
CA ALA A 400 -4.40 6.27 -4.09
C ALA A 400 -4.38 7.30 -2.98
N PHE A 401 -5.27 7.21 -2.00
CA PHE A 401 -5.36 8.26 -0.99
C PHE A 401 -4.23 8.14 0.03
N LEU A 402 -3.93 6.91 0.49
CA LEU A 402 -2.83 6.75 1.44
C LEU A 402 -1.51 7.21 0.81
N THR A 403 -1.28 6.93 -0.46
CA THR A 403 -0.02 7.33 -1.09
C THR A 403 0.02 8.82 -1.40
N ASP A 404 -1.11 9.42 -1.79
CA ASP A 404 -1.14 10.88 -1.98
C ASP A 404 -0.88 11.58 -0.64
N MET A 405 -1.52 11.13 0.43
CA MET A 405 -1.31 11.73 1.74
C MET A 405 0.08 11.43 2.28
N GLY A 406 0.60 10.24 1.96
CA GLY A 406 1.97 9.90 2.35
C GLY A 406 3.00 10.84 1.75
N LEU A 407 2.89 11.13 0.45
CA LEU A 407 3.82 12.07 -0.17
C LEU A 407 3.69 13.45 0.44
N GLU A 408 2.45 13.92 0.63
CA GLU A 408 2.24 15.22 1.28
C GLU A 408 2.91 15.26 2.65
N THR A 409 2.79 14.19 3.41
CA THR A 409 3.40 14.10 4.73
C THR A 409 4.92 14.18 4.64
N THR A 410 5.55 13.45 3.72
CA THR A 410 7.00 13.51 3.58
C THR A 410 7.47 14.89 3.15
N ILE A 411 6.70 15.59 2.34
CA ILE A 411 7.05 16.95 1.95
C ILE A 411 7.01 17.89 3.16
N HIS A 412 6.02 17.73 4.03
CA HIS A 412 5.98 18.50 5.27
C HIS A 412 7.19 18.20 6.15
N GLY A 413 7.58 16.93 6.27
CA GLY A 413 8.75 16.59 7.06
C GLY A 413 10.02 17.24 6.54
N GLN A 414 10.19 17.23 5.23
CA GLN A 414 11.31 17.91 4.60
C GLN A 414 11.27 19.42 4.87
N GLN A 415 10.08 20.00 4.79
CA GLN A 415 9.89 21.43 5.01
C GLN A 415 10.27 21.83 6.43
N ILE A 416 9.87 21.01 7.41
CA ILE A 416 10.18 21.29 8.82
C ILE A 416 11.68 21.33 9.05
N PHE A 417 12.44 20.51 8.34
CA PHE A 417 13.90 20.50 8.45
C PHE A 417 14.55 21.74 7.82
N GLY A 418 13.79 22.56 7.08
CA GLY A 418 14.35 23.72 6.41
C GLY A 418 15.43 23.33 5.41
N GLY A 419 16.51 24.10 5.35
CA GLY A 419 17.60 23.80 4.42
C GLY A 419 18.20 22.42 4.64
N HIS A 420 18.27 21.97 5.89
CA HIS A 420 18.76 20.63 6.18
C HIS A 420 17.92 19.55 5.49
N GLY A 421 16.63 19.82 5.26
CA GLY A 421 15.75 18.87 4.60
C GLY A 421 16.13 18.57 3.16
N PHE A 422 16.93 19.43 2.55
CA PHE A 422 17.35 19.25 1.16
C PHE A 422 18.67 18.49 1.06
N ILE A 423 19.33 18.25 2.19
CA ILE A 423 20.66 17.65 2.25
C ILE A 423 20.53 16.16 2.54
N ARG A 424 21.20 15.33 1.74
CA ARG A 424 21.02 13.87 1.81
C ARG A 424 21.32 13.30 3.19
N GLU A 425 22.37 13.81 3.85
CA GLU A 425 22.79 13.25 5.13
C GLU A 425 21.74 13.41 6.22
N TRP A 426 20.79 14.34 6.06
CA TRP A 426 19.76 14.55 7.07
C TRP A 426 18.56 13.62 6.90
N GLY A 427 18.43 12.94 5.75
CA GLY A 427 17.53 11.81 5.59
C GLY A 427 16.15 12.09 5.04
N GLN A 428 15.61 13.30 5.20
CA GLN A 428 14.23 13.56 4.78
C GLN A 428 14.05 13.50 3.26
N GLU A 429 15.04 13.92 2.50
CA GLU A 429 14.88 13.96 1.05
C GLU A 429 14.74 12.54 0.48
N GLN A 430 15.35 11.54 1.10
CA GLN A 430 15.18 10.17 0.65
C GLN A 430 13.73 9.72 0.81
N LEU A 431 13.08 10.12 1.90
CA LEU A 431 11.70 9.69 2.13
C LEU A 431 10.75 10.27 1.08
N VAL A 432 10.99 11.52 0.68
CA VAL A 432 10.21 12.11 -0.41
C VAL A 432 10.44 11.32 -1.71
N ARG A 433 11.70 11.02 -2.02
CA ARG A 433 12.03 10.31 -3.25
C ARG A 433 11.44 8.90 -3.26
N ASP A 434 11.60 8.19 -2.16
CA ASP A 434 11.09 6.81 -2.08
C ASP A 434 9.56 6.77 -2.14
N CYS A 435 8.90 7.72 -1.50
CA CYS A 435 7.45 7.73 -1.46
C CYS A 435 6.83 7.98 -2.83
N ARG A 436 7.51 8.77 -3.67
CA ARG A 436 6.92 9.23 -4.93
C ARG A 436 6.47 8.09 -5.84
N ILE A 437 7.24 7.01 -5.89
CA ILE A 437 6.89 5.88 -6.76
C ILE A 437 5.57 5.24 -6.37
N THR A 438 5.17 5.34 -5.10
CA THR A 438 3.94 4.67 -4.65
C THR A 438 2.69 5.25 -5.32
N GLN A 439 2.76 6.48 -5.82
CA GLN A 439 1.65 7.05 -6.58
C GLN A 439 1.61 6.57 -8.02
N ILE A 440 2.70 5.98 -8.49
CA ILE A 440 2.87 5.67 -9.91
C ILE A 440 2.69 4.19 -10.20
N TYR A 441 3.36 3.31 -9.43
CA TYR A 441 3.37 1.89 -9.79
C TYR A 441 2.14 1.16 -9.25
N GLU A 442 1.98 -0.06 -9.72
CA GLU A 442 0.87 -0.96 -9.36
C GLU A 442 -0.49 -0.35 -9.72
N GLY A 443 -0.51 0.37 -10.85
CA GLY A 443 -1.65 1.14 -11.30
C GLY A 443 -1.57 2.55 -10.73
N THR A 444 -1.37 3.53 -11.63
CA THR A 444 -1.24 4.93 -11.18
C THR A 444 -2.47 5.35 -10.38
N ASN A 445 -2.31 6.38 -9.58
CA ASN A 445 -3.43 6.84 -8.76
C ASN A 445 -4.62 7.32 -9.59
N GLY A 446 -4.36 7.86 -10.79
CA GLY A 446 -5.46 8.17 -11.69
C GLY A 446 -6.23 6.93 -12.14
N ILE A 447 -5.51 5.84 -12.39
CA ILE A 447 -6.16 4.56 -12.75
C ILE A 447 -6.97 4.02 -11.57
N GLN A 448 -6.49 4.17 -10.35
CA GLN A 448 -7.27 3.78 -9.18
C GLN A 448 -8.57 4.58 -9.10
N ALA A 449 -8.48 5.88 -9.38
CA ALA A 449 -9.67 6.73 -9.35
C ALA A 449 -10.67 6.31 -10.42
N LEU A 450 -10.19 6.00 -11.63
CA LEU A 450 -11.07 5.52 -12.68
C LEU A 450 -11.72 4.19 -12.32
N ASP A 451 -10.97 3.29 -11.70
CA ASP A 451 -11.53 2.02 -11.26
C ASP A 451 -12.60 2.23 -10.19
N LEU A 452 -12.31 3.11 -9.22
CA LEU A 452 -13.28 3.41 -8.17
C LEU A 452 -14.58 3.93 -8.78
N VAL A 453 -14.49 4.95 -9.60
CA VAL A 453 -15.69 5.60 -10.12
C VAL A 453 -16.38 4.72 -11.14
N GLY A 454 -15.66 4.20 -12.12
CA GLY A 454 -16.28 3.48 -13.22
C GLY A 454 -16.77 2.10 -12.86
N ARG A 455 -15.90 1.31 -12.25
CA ARG A 455 -16.25 -0.10 -11.98
C ARG A 455 -16.96 -0.29 -10.66
N LYS A 456 -16.52 0.40 -9.61
CA LYS A 456 -17.03 0.11 -8.27
C LYS A 456 -18.26 0.91 -7.93
N VAL A 457 -18.29 2.20 -8.28
CA VAL A 457 -19.43 3.05 -7.97
C VAL A 457 -20.48 2.93 -9.08
N ILE A 458 -20.14 3.34 -10.30
CA ILE A 458 -21.11 3.31 -11.40
C ILE A 458 -21.48 1.88 -11.75
N GLY A 459 -20.51 1.00 -11.83
CA GLY A 459 -20.74 -0.39 -12.20
C GLY A 459 -21.67 -1.14 -11.26
N SER A 460 -21.74 -0.73 -10.00
CA SER A 460 -22.65 -1.34 -9.02
C SER A 460 -23.94 -0.52 -8.84
N GLY A 461 -24.11 0.56 -9.60
CA GLY A 461 -25.26 1.44 -9.40
C GLY A 461 -25.26 2.11 -8.04
N GLY A 462 -24.09 2.29 -7.46
CA GLY A 462 -23.95 2.90 -6.14
C GLY A 462 -24.07 1.91 -4.98
N ALA A 463 -24.34 0.64 -5.27
CA ALA A 463 -24.57 -0.33 -4.18
C ALA A 463 -23.33 -0.53 -3.31
N PHE A 464 -22.14 -0.58 -3.92
CA PHE A 464 -20.93 -0.79 -3.14
C PHE A 464 -20.68 0.39 -2.19
N SER A 465 -20.82 1.61 -2.69
CA SER A 465 -20.58 2.78 -1.83
C SER A 465 -21.63 2.91 -0.73
N ARG A 466 -22.86 2.42 -0.98
CA ARG A 466 -23.88 2.46 0.07
C ARG A 466 -23.52 1.59 1.28
N HIS A 467 -22.79 0.49 1.08
CA HIS A 467 -22.32 -0.28 2.24
C HIS A 467 -21.55 0.61 3.20
N PHE A 468 -20.67 1.44 2.66
CA PHE A 468 -19.80 2.28 3.48
C PHE A 468 -20.56 3.48 4.04
N THR A 469 -21.32 4.17 3.20
CA THR A 469 -22.05 5.34 3.67
C THR A 469 -23.14 4.97 4.68
N ASP A 470 -23.80 3.82 4.49
CA ASP A 470 -24.78 3.35 5.47
C ASP A 470 -24.13 3.04 6.82
N GLU A 471 -22.94 2.46 6.79
CA GLU A 471 -22.22 2.18 8.04
C GLU A 471 -21.90 3.48 8.77
N ILE A 472 -21.43 4.50 8.04
CA ILE A 472 -21.13 5.80 8.64
C ILE A 472 -22.38 6.43 9.21
N LYS A 473 -23.49 6.36 8.45
CA LYS A 473 -24.75 6.96 8.93
C LYS A 473 -25.26 6.25 10.18
N ALA A 474 -25.08 4.94 10.28
CA ALA A 474 -25.46 4.21 11.49
C ALA A 474 -24.61 4.66 12.69
N PHE A 475 -23.31 4.88 12.47
CA PHE A 475 -22.47 5.41 13.52
C PHE A 475 -22.94 6.78 13.99
N VAL A 476 -23.24 7.68 13.03
CA VAL A 476 -23.71 9.02 13.35
C VAL A 476 -25.01 8.97 14.15
N ALA A 477 -25.93 8.09 13.75
CA ALA A 477 -27.22 7.95 14.43
C ALA A 477 -27.05 7.46 15.86
N SER A 478 -26.01 6.68 16.13
CA SER A 478 -25.77 6.13 17.47
C SER A 478 -24.96 7.07 18.37
N ALA A 479 -24.44 8.16 17.84
CA ALA A 479 -23.55 9.05 18.56
C ALA A 479 -24.30 9.83 19.63
N ASP A 480 -23.71 9.92 20.83
CA ASP A 480 -24.28 10.73 21.88
C ASP A 480 -23.86 12.20 21.73
N GLU A 481 -24.35 13.05 22.62
CA GLU A 481 -24.08 14.48 22.53
C GLU A 481 -22.59 14.79 22.66
N ALA A 482 -21.89 14.06 23.51
CA ALA A 482 -20.46 14.30 23.73
C ALA A 482 -19.65 14.07 22.46
N LEU A 483 -20.12 13.19 21.59
CA LEU A 483 -19.43 12.90 20.34
C LEU A 483 -19.84 13.86 19.21
N GLY A 484 -20.81 14.76 19.46
CA GLY A 484 -21.36 15.64 18.43
C GLY A 484 -20.34 16.52 17.74
N GLU A 485 -19.29 16.91 18.47
CA GLU A 485 -18.20 17.69 17.93
C GLU A 485 -17.59 17.01 16.69
N PHE A 486 -17.59 15.69 16.66
CA PHE A 486 -17.03 14.90 15.56
C PHE A 486 -18.10 14.30 14.65
N SER A 487 -19.22 13.87 15.23
CA SER A 487 -20.25 13.20 14.46
C SER A 487 -21.01 14.15 13.53
N LYS A 488 -21.16 15.42 13.92
CA LYS A 488 -21.88 16.35 13.08
C LYS A 488 -21.12 16.69 11.80
N PRO A 489 -19.82 17.04 11.85
CA PRO A 489 -19.11 17.24 10.60
C PRO A 489 -18.96 15.95 9.78
N LEU A 490 -18.91 14.80 10.44
CA LEU A 490 -18.90 13.53 9.71
C LEU A 490 -20.22 13.33 8.97
N ALA A 491 -21.35 13.64 9.60
CA ALA A 491 -22.66 13.53 8.96
C ALA A 491 -22.72 14.41 7.71
N ALA A 492 -22.20 15.64 7.82
CA ALA A 492 -22.17 16.54 6.66
C ALA A 492 -21.29 15.96 5.56
N ALA A 493 -20.14 15.39 5.91
CA ALA A 493 -19.23 14.83 4.91
C ALA A 493 -19.86 13.65 4.17
N VAL A 494 -20.53 12.75 4.89
CA VAL A 494 -21.12 11.59 4.24
C VAL A 494 -22.30 12.00 3.37
N GLU A 495 -23.03 13.01 3.78
CA GLU A 495 -24.12 13.54 2.95
C GLU A 495 -23.58 14.12 1.65
N ASN A 496 -22.49 14.87 1.74
CA ASN A 496 -21.84 15.41 0.54
C ASN A 496 -21.34 14.30 -0.38
N LEU A 497 -20.77 13.25 0.20
CA LEU A 497 -20.30 12.13 -0.60
C LEU A 497 -21.47 11.45 -1.32
N GLU A 498 -22.59 11.27 -0.62
CA GLU A 498 -23.77 10.67 -1.24
C GLU A 498 -24.32 11.53 -2.38
N GLU A 499 -24.35 12.84 -2.18
CA GLU A 499 -24.80 13.75 -3.24
C GLU A 499 -23.90 13.66 -4.45
N LEU A 500 -22.59 13.63 -4.21
CA LEU A 500 -21.64 13.53 -5.30
C LEU A 500 -21.75 12.19 -6.03
N THR A 501 -21.99 11.11 -5.28
CA THR A 501 -22.20 9.81 -5.88
C THR A 501 -23.43 9.80 -6.78
N ALA A 502 -24.53 10.39 -6.30
CA ALA A 502 -25.76 10.49 -7.11
C ALA A 502 -25.51 11.30 -8.38
N TRP A 503 -24.75 12.38 -8.25
CA TRP A 503 -24.39 13.22 -9.40
C TRP A 503 -23.61 12.41 -10.43
N LEU A 504 -22.62 11.61 -9.98
CA LEU A 504 -21.83 10.77 -10.89
C LEU A 504 -22.69 9.73 -11.60
N LEU A 505 -23.60 9.09 -10.85
CA LEU A 505 -24.49 8.10 -11.45
C LEU A 505 -25.36 8.70 -12.54
N ASP A 506 -25.85 9.93 -12.31
CA ASP A 506 -26.65 10.62 -13.30
C ASP A 506 -25.82 11.00 -14.52
N ARG A 507 -24.63 11.57 -14.29
CA ARG A 507 -23.78 12.02 -15.39
C ARG A 507 -23.21 10.85 -16.21
N ALA A 508 -23.12 9.66 -15.63
CA ALA A 508 -22.62 8.49 -16.34
C ALA A 508 -23.50 8.15 -17.54
N LYS A 509 -24.75 8.61 -17.54
CA LYS A 509 -25.66 8.36 -18.65
C LYS A 509 -25.33 9.23 -19.87
N GLY A 510 -24.51 10.24 -19.70
CA GLY A 510 -24.15 11.16 -20.77
C GLY A 510 -22.74 10.94 -21.25
N ASN A 511 -21.88 11.95 -21.11
CA ASN A 511 -20.53 11.94 -21.65
C ASN A 511 -19.55 11.20 -20.72
N PRO A 512 -18.98 10.07 -21.14
CA PRO A 512 -18.01 9.34 -20.29
C PRO A 512 -16.78 10.16 -19.91
N ASN A 513 -16.40 11.15 -20.72
CA ASN A 513 -15.26 11.99 -20.38
C ASN A 513 -15.49 12.80 -19.11
N GLU A 514 -16.74 13.15 -18.82
CA GLU A 514 -17.03 13.87 -17.58
C GLU A 514 -16.72 13.03 -16.36
N ILE A 515 -17.01 11.74 -16.45
CA ILE A 515 -16.74 10.82 -15.36
C ILE A 515 -15.23 10.73 -15.12
N GLY A 516 -14.46 10.54 -16.20
CA GLY A 516 -13.01 10.48 -16.07
C GLY A 516 -12.44 11.76 -15.50
N ALA A 517 -12.97 12.90 -15.94
CA ALA A 517 -12.46 14.20 -15.46
C ALA A 517 -12.70 14.41 -13.97
N ALA A 518 -13.77 13.84 -13.42
CA ALA A 518 -14.13 14.02 -12.02
C ALA A 518 -13.55 12.97 -11.09
N SER A 519 -12.91 11.93 -11.63
CA SER A 519 -12.63 10.73 -10.85
C SER A 519 -11.63 10.97 -9.72
N VAL A 520 -10.55 11.73 -9.96
CA VAL A 520 -9.53 11.96 -8.93
C VAL A 520 -10.12 12.77 -7.77
N GLU A 521 -10.87 13.82 -8.09
CA GLU A 521 -11.51 14.62 -7.04
C GLU A 521 -12.50 13.78 -6.25
N TYR A 522 -13.27 12.92 -6.93
CA TYR A 522 -14.19 12.03 -6.22
C TYR A 522 -13.45 11.13 -5.26
N LEU A 523 -12.34 10.55 -5.71
CA LEU A 523 -11.54 9.67 -4.85
C LEU A 523 -11.04 10.44 -3.63
N HIS A 524 -10.61 11.68 -3.81
CA HIS A 524 -10.13 12.47 -2.68
C HIS A 524 -11.24 12.80 -1.71
N VAL A 525 -12.44 13.15 -2.21
CA VAL A 525 -13.59 13.36 -1.32
C VAL A 525 -13.88 12.09 -0.53
N PHE A 526 -13.84 10.95 -1.21
CA PHE A 526 -14.07 9.67 -0.56
C PHE A 526 -13.01 9.43 0.52
N GLY A 527 -11.75 9.67 0.20
CA GLY A 527 -10.65 9.45 1.15
C GLY A 527 -10.76 10.34 2.38
N TYR A 528 -11.04 11.63 2.19
CA TYR A 528 -11.22 12.53 3.32
C TYR A 528 -12.41 12.12 4.18
N THR A 529 -13.49 11.65 3.57
CA THR A 529 -14.64 11.15 4.32
C THR A 529 -14.28 9.89 5.12
N ALA A 530 -13.53 8.98 4.49
CA ALA A 530 -13.11 7.76 5.17
C ALA A 530 -12.22 8.08 6.38
N TYR A 531 -11.28 9.01 6.21
CA TYR A 531 -10.44 9.42 7.34
C TYR A 531 -11.27 10.10 8.42
N ALA A 532 -12.28 10.90 8.03
CA ALA A 532 -13.15 11.50 9.02
C ALA A 532 -13.88 10.45 9.84
N TYR A 533 -14.34 9.39 9.18
CA TYR A 533 -14.98 8.28 9.89
C TYR A 533 -13.99 7.62 10.86
N MET A 534 -12.77 7.38 10.40
CA MET A 534 -11.74 6.81 11.27
C MET A 534 -11.48 7.70 12.48
N TRP A 535 -11.36 9.01 12.27
CA TRP A 535 -11.12 9.92 13.38
C TRP A 535 -12.30 9.99 14.34
N ALA A 536 -13.52 9.89 13.84
CA ALA A 536 -14.70 9.86 14.73
C ALA A 536 -14.71 8.58 15.56
N LEU A 537 -14.34 7.44 14.97
CA LEU A 537 -14.24 6.19 15.71
C LEU A 537 -13.17 6.29 16.80
N MET A 538 -12.01 6.84 16.45
CA MET A 538 -10.93 7.00 17.43
C MET A 538 -11.32 7.99 18.52
N ALA A 539 -12.02 9.07 18.14
CA ALA A 539 -12.46 10.06 19.14
C ALA A 539 -13.46 9.45 20.11
N ARG A 540 -14.37 8.60 19.63
CA ARG A 540 -15.32 7.94 20.54
C ARG A 540 -14.59 7.15 21.60
N THR A 541 -13.61 6.37 21.18
CA THR A 541 -12.82 5.57 22.12
C THR A 541 -12.03 6.45 23.08
N ALA A 542 -11.39 7.50 22.54
CA ALA A 542 -10.55 8.37 23.37
C ALA A 542 -11.36 9.17 24.38
N LEU A 543 -12.57 9.62 24.01
CA LEU A 543 -13.44 10.34 24.94
C LEU A 543 -13.78 9.49 26.16
N ALA A 544 -14.02 8.20 25.94
CA ALA A 544 -14.39 7.30 27.03
C ALA A 544 -13.23 7.08 28.00
N LYS A 545 -12.01 7.35 27.58
CA LYS A 545 -10.81 7.04 28.37
C LYS A 545 -9.93 8.24 28.66
N GLN A 546 -10.42 9.45 28.42
CA GLN A 546 -9.52 10.60 28.40
C GLN A 546 -8.87 10.94 29.73
N GLY A 547 -9.43 10.50 30.81
CA GLY A 547 -8.82 10.72 32.13
C GLY A 547 -7.73 9.73 32.49
N GLU A 548 -7.55 8.66 31.71
CA GLU A 548 -6.65 7.58 32.09
C GLU A 548 -5.18 7.85 31.69
N ASP A 549 -4.96 8.63 30.62
CA ASP A 549 -3.62 8.73 30.04
C ASP A 549 -3.60 9.91 29.08
N ASP A 550 -2.47 10.62 29.03
CA ASP A 550 -2.30 11.74 28.11
C ASP A 550 -2.43 11.33 26.66
N PHE A 551 -2.20 10.06 26.34
CA PHE A 551 -2.34 9.55 24.98
C PHE A 551 -3.73 9.88 24.42
N TYR A 552 -4.77 9.70 25.23
CA TYR A 552 -6.15 9.93 24.77
C TYR A 552 -6.43 11.41 24.54
N ALA A 553 -5.91 12.27 25.39
CA ALA A 553 -6.05 13.72 25.18
C ALA A 553 -5.37 14.14 23.88
N SER A 554 -4.20 13.57 23.61
CA SER A 554 -3.47 13.83 22.37
C SER A 554 -4.28 13.37 21.14
N LYS A 555 -4.90 12.20 21.25
CA LYS A 555 -5.77 11.70 20.17
C LYS A 555 -6.92 12.67 19.89
N LEU A 556 -7.55 13.14 20.95
CA LEU A 556 -8.67 14.07 20.78
C LEU A 556 -8.22 15.38 20.15
N GLY A 557 -7.05 15.88 20.56
CA GLY A 557 -6.50 17.09 19.95
C GLY A 557 -6.22 16.91 18.47
N THR A 558 -5.69 15.75 18.10
CA THR A 558 -5.43 15.46 16.69
C THR A 558 -6.73 15.31 15.91
N ALA A 559 -7.72 14.66 16.50
CA ALA A 559 -9.04 14.55 15.87
C ALA A 559 -9.64 15.94 15.60
N ARG A 560 -9.56 16.83 16.60
CA ARG A 560 -10.08 18.18 16.42
C ARG A 560 -9.33 18.91 15.31
N PHE A 561 -8.02 18.75 15.23
CA PHE A 561 -7.26 19.35 14.14
C PHE A 561 -7.71 18.79 12.79
N TYR A 562 -7.91 17.48 12.71
CA TYR A 562 -8.34 16.89 11.44
C TYR A 562 -9.66 17.50 10.96
N PHE A 563 -10.64 17.56 11.84
CA PHE A 563 -11.94 18.09 11.45
C PHE A 563 -11.91 19.60 11.18
N ALA A 564 -11.10 20.33 11.89
CA ALA A 564 -10.99 21.78 11.68
C ALA A 564 -10.21 22.15 10.44
N ARG A 565 -9.25 21.40 10.10
CA ARG A 565 -8.32 21.77 9.03
C ARG A 565 -8.27 20.78 7.85
N UNK A 566 -8.20 19.64 8.13
CA UNK A 566 -8.02 18.64 7.07
C UNK A 566 -9.36 18.28 6.41
N UNK A 567 -10.50 18.15 7.10
CA UNK A 567 -11.83 17.83 6.62
C UNK A 567 -12.40 19.00 5.84
N UNK A 568 -11.93 20.07 5.96
CA UNK A 568 -12.25 21.24 5.20
C UNK A 568 -11.75 21.16 3.81
N UNK A 569 -10.80 20.39 3.51
CA UNK A 569 -10.26 20.12 2.22
C UNK A 569 -11.31 19.32 1.42
N UNK A 570 -12.11 18.48 2.10
CA UNK A 570 -13.19 17.74 1.47
C UNK A 570 -14.21 18.66 0.87
N UNK A 571 -14.39 19.71 1.44
CA UNK A 571 -15.29 20.69 0.92
C UNK A 571 -14.73 21.40 -0.27
N UNK A 572 -13.63 21.53 -0.31
CA UNK A 572 -12.91 22.11 -1.40
C UNK A 572 -12.91 21.19 -2.59
N UNK A 573 -12.70 19.97 -2.33
CA UNK A 573 -12.72 18.98 -3.38
C UNK A 573 -14.14 18.77 -3.92
N UNK A 574 -15.01 18.87 -3.11
CA UNK A 574 -16.41 18.76 -3.53
C UNK A 574 -16.85 19.91 -4.39
N UNK A 575 -16.36 20.92 -4.12
CA UNK A 575 -16.61 22.10 -4.93
C UNK A 575 -15.84 22.03 -6.21
N UNK A 576 -14.86 21.50 -6.16
CA UNK A 576 -14.03 21.29 -7.29
C UNK A 576 -14.66 20.25 -8.19
N UNK A 577 -15.11 19.26 -7.66
CA UNK A 577 -15.73 18.23 -8.41
C UNK A 577 -16.98 18.71 -9.13
N UNK A 578 -17.58 19.46 -8.52
CA UNK A 578 -18.75 20.07 -9.11
C UNK A 578 -18.39 21.12 -10.10
N UNK A 579 -17.51 21.69 -9.90
CA UNK A 579 -16.96 22.67 -10.79
C UNK A 579 -16.20 22.01 -11.91
N UNK A 580 -15.66 21.03 -11.65
CA UNK A 580 -14.97 20.24 -12.59
C UNK A 580 -15.87 19.75 -13.68
N UNK A 581 -16.81 19.46 -13.36
CA UNK A 581 -17.79 19.11 -14.36
C UNK A 581 -18.06 20.22 -15.32
N UNK A 582 -18.09 21.20 -14.87
CA UNK A 582 -18.24 22.37 -15.67
C UNK A 582 -16.97 22.68 -16.41
N UNK A 583 -16.13 22.49 -15.80
CA UNK A 583 -14.81 22.69 -16.31
C UNK A 583 -14.41 21.56 -17.22
N UNK A 584 -14.70 20.61 -16.89
CA UNK A 584 -14.42 19.45 -17.69
C UNK A 584 -15.12 19.51 -19.01
N UNK A 585 -16.05 19.98 -18.92
CA UNK A 585 -16.73 20.22 -20.17
C UNK A 585 -16.04 21.24 -21.02
N UNK A 586 -15.63 22.00 -20.43
CA UNK A 586 -14.78 22.98 -21.02
C UNK A 586 -13.44 22.40 -21.40
N UNK A 587 -13.09 21.67 -20.66
CA UNK A 587 -11.85 21.03 -20.85
C UNK A 587 -11.91 19.99 -21.92
N UNK A 588 -12.79 19.51 -21.91
CA UNK A 588 -12.96 18.58 -22.96
C UNK A 588 -12.95 19.18 -24.33
N UNK A 589 -13.39 20.15 -24.22
CA UNK A 589 -13.31 20.92 -25.43
C UNK A 589 -11.97 21.52 -25.69
N SER A 590 -11.32 21.75 -24.74
CA SER A 590 -10.01 22.39 -24.78
C SER A 590 -8.86 21.39 -24.93
N THR A 591 -9.09 20.19 -24.66
CA THR A 591 -8.05 19.17 -24.77
C THR A 591 -8.00 18.48 -26.12
N SER A 592 -8.60 19.05 -27.10
CA SER A 592 -8.40 18.55 -28.48
C SER A 592 -6.92 18.66 -28.85
N PRO A 593 -6.46 17.83 -29.78
CA PRO A 593 -5.05 17.91 -30.21
C PRO A 593 -4.61 19.30 -30.66
N ALA A 594 -5.53 20.05 -31.26
CA ALA A 594 -5.22 21.41 -31.69
C ALA A 594 -4.95 22.35 -30.52
N CYS A 595 -5.75 22.22 -29.47
CA CYS A 595 -5.57 23.05 -28.27
C CYS A 595 -4.23 22.77 -27.59
N CYS A 596 -3.86 21.49 -27.50
CA CYS A 596 -2.60 21.11 -26.87
C CYS A 596 -1.41 21.66 -27.66
N ARG A 597 -1.52 21.67 -28.99
CA ARG A 597 -0.44 22.21 -29.81
C ARG A 597 -0.26 23.71 -29.62
N ALA A 598 -1.34 24.39 -29.39
CA ALA A 598 -1.29 25.85 -29.24
C ALA A 598 -0.67 26.29 -27.89
N SER A 599 -0.65 25.42 -26.92
CA SER A 599 -0.14 25.80 -25.59
C SER A 599 1.33 25.46 -25.37
N ILE A 600 2.01 24.95 -26.40
CA ILE A 600 3.44 24.68 -26.32
C ILE A 600 4.17 25.70 -27.19
N PRO A 601 5.05 26.56 -26.62
CA PRO A 601 5.78 27.58 -27.38
C PRO A 601 6.70 26.96 -28.42
#